data_aa4fcea6fc2e3790da94ca81e24c8ce6
#
_entry.id   aa4fcea6fc2e3790da94ca81e24c8ce6
#
_cell.length_a   1.000
_cell.length_b   1.000
_cell.length_c   1.000
_cell.angle_alpha   90.00
_cell.angle_beta   90.00
_cell.angle_gamma   90.00
#
_symmetry.space_group_name_H-M   'P 1'
#
loop_
_entity.id
_entity.type
_entity.pdbx_description
1 polymer ?
#
loop_
_entity_poly.entity_id
_entity_poly.type
_entity_poly.pdbx_seq_one_letter_code
_entity_poly.pdbx_strand_id
1 'polypeptide(L)'
;MNIKHFMAVIVTLVIILAGCSNSGSNDSGNKSSDSNKKDNDKKQELQISAAASLGDVSKALEKEFKKDHKNVDVSFNYGGSGALRQQIEKGAPADVFMSANTKDVDMLKDKDKAHDTYKYAHNKLVLVGDKNSDKSSVKDLKDNEKLAIGEVKTVPAGKYAKQYLEDQGLYGEVKDNLVYAKDVKQVLNYVEKGNAEMGFVYETDLYTDKKKTDKVNEIKEAELKKPITYEAGVTSDKKLAKEWMDFLKSKKAKDILKEYHFEI
;
A
#
# COMPACT_ATOMS: atom_id res chain seq x y z
N MET A 1 11.34 43.53 -33.12
CA MET A 1 10.45 44.73 -33.13
C MET A 1 9.36 44.47 -32.08
N ASN A 2 9.39 45.32 -31.08
CA ASN A 2 8.39 45.58 -30.01
C ASN A 2 8.18 44.61 -28.86
N ILE A 3 8.90 44.93 -27.82
CA ILE A 3 8.62 44.80 -26.38
C ILE A 3 7.37 45.63 -26.00
N LYS A 4 6.43 45.05 -25.25
CA LYS A 4 5.56 45.84 -24.34
C LYS A 4 5.08 44.92 -23.19
N HIS A 5 5.68 45.10 -22.03
CA HIS A 5 5.13 45.46 -20.71
C HIS A 5 3.74 44.90 -20.39
N PHE A 6 3.64 44.03 -19.35
CA PHE A 6 2.47 44.02 -18.48
C PHE A 6 2.86 44.00 -17.01
N MET A 7 2.28 44.86 -16.31
CA MET A 7 2.43 45.47 -15.02
C MET A 7 2.11 44.52 -13.87
N ALA A 8 2.92 44.63 -12.83
CA ALA A 8 2.65 44.04 -11.50
C ALA A 8 1.46 44.74 -10.82
N VAL A 9 0.56 43.94 -10.22
CA VAL A 9 -0.41 44.47 -9.26
C VAL A 9 -0.12 43.82 -7.92
N ILE A 10 0.45 44.59 -7.01
CA ILE A 10 0.62 44.30 -5.60
C ILE A 10 -0.67 44.73 -4.90
N VAL A 11 -1.43 43.76 -4.34
CA VAL A 11 -2.53 44.07 -3.43
C VAL A 11 -2.05 43.88 -2.00
N THR A 12 -1.85 45.01 -1.34
CA THR A 12 -1.50 45.08 0.08
C THR A 12 -2.80 44.99 0.91
N LEU A 13 -2.98 43.93 1.69
CA LEU A 13 -4.09 43.79 2.62
C LEU A 13 -3.64 44.27 4.01
N VAL A 14 -4.18 45.39 4.44
CA VAL A 14 -3.98 45.98 5.76
C VAL A 14 -4.94 45.32 6.75
N ILE A 15 -4.41 44.69 7.79
CA ILE A 15 -5.18 44.15 8.90
C ILE A 15 -5.23 45.19 10.01
N ILE A 16 -6.44 45.68 10.31
CA ILE A 16 -6.72 46.60 11.41
C ILE A 16 -6.93 45.78 12.68
N LEU A 17 -6.06 45.95 13.67
CA LEU A 17 -6.27 45.47 15.04
C LEU A 17 -7.15 46.53 15.78
N ALA A 18 -8.36 46.13 16.16
CA ALA A 18 -9.13 46.85 17.15
C ALA A 18 -9.00 46.13 18.49
N GLY A 19 -8.28 46.76 19.42
CA GLY A 19 -8.22 46.35 20.79
C GLY A 19 -9.43 46.96 21.56
N CYS A 20 -10.05 46.15 22.44
CA CYS A 20 -10.88 46.64 23.52
C CYS A 20 -10.37 46.09 24.83
N SER A 21 -9.78 47.00 25.63
CA SER A 21 -9.53 46.81 27.04
C SER A 21 -10.83 47.13 27.81
N ASN A 22 -11.21 46.29 28.74
CA ASN A 22 -12.04 46.72 29.85
C ASN A 22 -11.60 46.04 31.15
N SER A 23 -11.28 46.90 32.12
CA SER A 23 -10.91 46.56 33.49
C SER A 23 -12.18 46.36 34.35
N GLY A 24 -12.12 45.45 35.31
CA GLY A 24 -13.14 45.33 36.35
C GLY A 24 -12.94 44.12 37.26
N SER A 25 -12.19 44.33 38.33
CA SER A 25 -12.25 43.85 39.74
C SER A 25 -12.86 42.51 40.13
N ASN A 26 -12.01 41.74 40.83
CA ASN A 26 -12.22 40.91 42.04
C ASN A 26 -13.54 40.16 42.26
N ASP A 27 -13.46 38.82 42.30
CA ASP A 27 -13.84 38.14 43.56
C ASP A 27 -13.18 36.74 43.66
N SER A 28 -12.79 36.39 44.89
CA SER A 28 -12.12 35.13 45.26
C SER A 28 -13.12 33.99 45.31
N GLY A 29 -12.82 32.91 44.59
CA GLY A 29 -13.59 31.66 44.62
C GLY A 29 -12.70 30.46 44.27
N ASN A 30 -12.06 29.89 45.27
CA ASN A 30 -11.35 28.61 45.24
C ASN A 30 -12.30 27.49 44.75
N LYS A 31 -12.01 26.90 43.58
CA LYS A 31 -12.46 25.55 43.25
C LYS A 31 -11.40 24.89 42.39
N SER A 32 -10.60 24.07 43.07
CA SER A 32 -9.90 22.93 42.46
C SER A 32 -10.94 22.07 41.73
N SER A 33 -10.72 21.82 40.46
CA SER A 33 -11.23 20.61 39.84
C SER A 33 -10.82 20.52 38.35
N ASP A 34 -10.21 19.45 38.06
CA ASP A 34 -10.48 18.65 36.85
C ASP A 34 -10.16 19.27 35.48
N SER A 35 -8.86 19.40 35.23
CA SER A 35 -8.35 19.61 33.88
C SER A 35 -7.92 18.27 33.22
N ASN A 36 -8.78 17.26 33.25
CA ASN A 36 -8.47 15.94 32.65
C ASN A 36 -9.62 15.39 31.79
N LYS A 37 -10.28 16.23 30.98
CA LYS A 37 -11.38 15.75 30.11
C LYS A 37 -11.62 16.61 28.85
N LYS A 38 -10.56 17.02 28.14
CA LYS A 38 -10.74 17.78 26.88
C LYS A 38 -9.79 17.40 25.73
N ASP A 39 -9.08 16.28 25.81
CA ASP A 39 -8.20 15.85 24.70
C ASP A 39 -8.77 14.71 23.84
N ASN A 40 -10.02 14.29 24.08
CA ASN A 40 -10.61 13.11 23.44
C ASN A 40 -11.47 13.42 22.19
N ASP A 41 -11.57 14.68 21.74
CA ASP A 41 -12.40 15.06 20.59
C ASP A 41 -11.61 15.40 19.30
N LYS A 42 -10.30 15.41 19.34
CA LYS A 42 -9.50 15.58 18.10
C LYS A 42 -9.43 14.27 17.35
N LYS A 43 -9.99 14.23 16.15
CA LYS A 43 -9.83 13.14 15.19
C LYS A 43 -8.34 12.93 14.91
N GLN A 44 -7.84 11.73 15.17
CA GLN A 44 -6.45 11.36 14.90
C GLN A 44 -6.35 10.77 13.50
N GLU A 45 -5.26 11.04 12.81
CA GLU A 45 -5.03 10.52 11.45
C GLU A 45 -3.88 9.51 11.45
N LEU A 46 -4.12 8.37 10.82
CA LEU A 46 -3.14 7.34 10.53
C LEU A 46 -3.00 7.17 9.01
N GLN A 47 -1.81 7.45 8.48
CA GLN A 47 -1.50 7.32 7.07
C GLN A 47 -0.68 6.06 6.83
N ILE A 48 -1.18 5.14 6.02
CA ILE A 48 -0.54 3.86 5.73
C ILE A 48 -0.19 3.78 4.24
N SER A 49 1.09 3.61 3.94
CA SER A 49 1.54 3.23 2.59
C SER A 49 1.53 1.71 2.48
N ALA A 50 0.67 1.16 1.62
CA ALA A 50 0.44 -0.28 1.54
C ALA A 50 0.62 -0.84 0.12
N ALA A 51 1.19 -2.03 0.00
CA ALA A 51 1.23 -2.75 -1.26
C ALA A 51 -0.17 -2.90 -1.86
N ALA A 52 -0.30 -2.74 -3.18
CA ALA A 52 -1.59 -2.77 -3.87
C ALA A 52 -2.38 -4.06 -3.64
N SER A 53 -1.69 -5.20 -3.45
CA SER A 53 -2.30 -6.49 -3.11
C SER A 53 -3.02 -6.51 -1.75
N LEU A 54 -2.78 -5.52 -0.88
CA LEU A 54 -3.43 -5.40 0.42
C LEU A 54 -4.76 -4.64 0.36
N GLY A 55 -5.15 -4.11 -0.82
CA GLY A 55 -6.27 -3.18 -0.96
C GLY A 55 -7.58 -3.67 -0.37
N ASP A 56 -7.91 -4.95 -0.51
CA ASP A 56 -9.17 -5.49 0.00
C ASP A 56 -9.08 -5.84 1.49
N VAL A 57 -8.01 -6.53 1.92
CA VAL A 57 -7.84 -6.92 3.33
C VAL A 57 -7.63 -5.71 4.25
N SER A 58 -7.00 -4.64 3.77
CA SER A 58 -6.76 -3.45 4.58
C SER A 58 -8.04 -2.75 5.04
N LYS A 59 -9.11 -2.79 4.22
CA LYS A 59 -10.43 -2.28 4.61
C LYS A 59 -11.03 -3.07 5.79
N ALA A 60 -10.83 -4.39 5.80
CA ALA A 60 -11.29 -5.23 6.90
C ALA A 60 -10.45 -5.02 8.17
N LEU A 61 -9.13 -4.87 8.01
CA LEU A 61 -8.23 -4.52 9.11
C LEU A 61 -8.56 -3.15 9.69
N GLU A 62 -8.79 -2.13 8.86
CA GLU A 62 -9.24 -0.80 9.30
C GLU A 62 -10.53 -0.88 10.11
N LYS A 63 -11.52 -1.57 9.56
CA LYS A 63 -12.82 -1.73 10.23
C LYS A 63 -12.69 -2.35 11.62
N GLU A 64 -11.82 -3.36 11.74
CA GLU A 64 -11.58 -4.01 13.04
C GLU A 64 -10.80 -3.10 14.00
N PHE A 65 -9.74 -2.43 13.52
CA PHE A 65 -8.94 -1.49 14.29
C PHE A 65 -9.77 -0.35 14.86
N LYS A 66 -10.70 0.21 14.06
CA LYS A 66 -11.59 1.31 14.46
C LYS A 66 -12.60 0.93 15.54
N LYS A 67 -12.82 -0.35 15.86
CA LYS A 67 -13.67 -0.73 17.01
C LYS A 67 -13.09 -0.26 18.33
N ASP A 68 -11.78 -0.33 18.47
CA ASP A 68 -11.05 0.09 19.68
C ASP A 68 -10.52 1.54 19.56
N HIS A 69 -10.54 2.14 18.35
CA HIS A 69 -10.01 3.45 18.01
C HIS A 69 -11.07 4.32 17.29
N LYS A 70 -12.16 4.65 17.97
CA LYS A 70 -13.37 5.28 17.36
C LYS A 70 -13.11 6.64 16.71
N ASN A 71 -12.14 7.42 17.20
CA ASN A 71 -11.85 8.80 16.73
C ASN A 71 -10.65 8.82 15.77
N VAL A 72 -10.37 7.69 15.08
CA VAL A 72 -9.25 7.59 14.13
C VAL A 72 -9.77 7.58 12.70
N ASP A 73 -9.08 8.36 11.84
CA ASP A 73 -9.20 8.30 10.39
C ASP A 73 -7.98 7.57 9.83
N VAL A 74 -8.21 6.44 9.18
CA VAL A 74 -7.14 5.67 8.55
C VAL A 74 -7.20 5.91 7.05
N SER A 75 -6.09 6.34 6.47
CA SER A 75 -5.95 6.53 5.03
C SER A 75 -4.88 5.62 4.46
N PHE A 76 -5.14 5.06 3.28
CA PHE A 76 -4.21 4.18 2.60
C PHE A 76 -3.74 4.80 1.27
N ASN A 77 -2.42 4.77 1.05
CA ASN A 77 -1.80 5.03 -0.24
C ASN A 77 -1.32 3.69 -0.82
N TYR A 78 -1.95 3.24 -1.91
CA TYR A 78 -1.64 1.95 -2.53
C TYR A 78 -0.71 2.09 -3.72
N GLY A 79 0.19 1.11 -3.87
CA GLY A 79 1.11 1.06 -5.01
C GLY A 79 2.06 -0.14 -4.97
N GLY A 80 3.01 -0.17 -5.89
CA GLY A 80 4.13 -1.10 -5.82
C GLY A 80 5.02 -0.76 -4.62
N SER A 81 5.39 -1.75 -3.80
CA SER A 81 6.12 -1.52 -2.56
C SER A 81 7.41 -0.73 -2.75
N GLY A 82 8.18 -1.00 -3.81
CA GLY A 82 9.40 -0.25 -4.10
C GLY A 82 9.15 1.21 -4.48
N ALA A 83 8.02 1.51 -5.15
CA ALA A 83 7.62 2.88 -5.45
C ALA A 83 7.22 3.64 -4.18
N LEU A 84 6.43 2.99 -3.29
CA LEU A 84 6.04 3.55 -2.00
C LEU A 84 7.27 3.81 -1.11
N ARG A 85 8.19 2.84 -1.04
CA ARG A 85 9.48 3.03 -0.33
C ARG A 85 10.22 4.26 -0.85
N GLN A 86 10.34 4.44 -2.17
CA GLN A 86 11.00 5.61 -2.73
C GLN A 86 10.28 6.92 -2.40
N GLN A 87 8.96 6.92 -2.30
CA GLN A 87 8.18 8.07 -1.85
C GLN A 87 8.49 8.42 -0.39
N ILE A 88 8.51 7.41 0.51
CA ILE A 88 8.87 7.58 1.92
C ILE A 88 10.32 8.08 2.06
N GLU A 89 11.27 7.54 1.29
CA GLU A 89 12.65 8.02 1.27
C GLU A 89 12.76 9.50 0.89
N LYS A 90 11.89 9.98 0.00
CA LYS A 90 11.81 11.38 -0.43
C LYS A 90 10.98 12.27 0.50
N GLY A 91 10.48 11.74 1.61
CA GLY A 91 9.74 12.49 2.62
C GLY A 91 8.23 12.54 2.41
N ALA A 92 7.67 11.67 1.56
CA ALA A 92 6.21 11.54 1.51
C ALA A 92 5.67 11.06 2.88
N PRO A 93 4.58 11.65 3.38
CA PRO A 93 4.04 11.30 4.68
C PRO A 93 3.51 9.86 4.68
N ALA A 94 3.97 9.07 5.64
CA ALA A 94 3.45 7.76 5.97
C ALA A 94 3.76 7.48 7.43
N ASP A 95 2.83 6.88 8.14
CA ASP A 95 3.00 6.49 9.55
C ASP A 95 3.37 5.01 9.66
N VAL A 96 2.85 4.20 8.74
CA VAL A 96 3.18 2.77 8.62
C VAL A 96 3.41 2.45 7.15
N PHE A 97 4.40 1.63 6.88
CA PHE A 97 4.65 1.03 5.57
C PHE A 97 4.34 -0.46 5.62
N MET A 98 3.44 -0.95 4.77
CA MET A 98 3.05 -2.35 4.65
C MET A 98 3.46 -2.90 3.28
N SER A 99 4.58 -3.60 3.23
CA SER A 99 5.24 -4.06 2.00
C SER A 99 4.90 -5.52 1.65
N ALA A 100 4.85 -5.83 0.36
CA ALA A 100 4.76 -7.20 -0.17
C ALA A 100 6.15 -7.88 -0.33
N ASN A 101 7.18 -7.35 0.32
CA ASN A 101 8.48 -7.98 0.46
C ASN A 101 9.22 -7.39 1.66
N THR A 102 10.21 -8.11 2.18
CA THR A 102 11.03 -7.65 3.32
C THR A 102 12.08 -6.62 2.90
N LYS A 103 12.63 -6.74 1.69
CA LYS A 103 13.74 -5.91 1.20
C LYS A 103 13.44 -4.42 1.25
N ASP A 104 12.22 -4.01 0.86
CA ASP A 104 11.86 -2.59 0.85
C ASP A 104 11.75 -2.01 2.27
N VAL A 105 11.33 -2.82 3.25
CA VAL A 105 11.31 -2.45 4.67
C VAL A 105 12.74 -2.36 5.21
N ASP A 106 13.58 -3.36 4.93
CA ASP A 106 15.00 -3.35 5.33
C ASP A 106 15.73 -2.11 4.80
N MET A 107 15.49 -1.72 3.54
CA MET A 107 16.10 -0.51 2.95
C MET A 107 15.67 0.79 3.63
N LEU A 108 14.44 0.88 4.17
CA LEU A 108 14.01 2.01 4.99
C LEU A 108 14.67 1.97 6.36
N LYS A 109 14.78 0.78 6.96
CA LYS A 109 15.46 0.56 8.24
C LYS A 109 16.94 0.99 8.19
N ASP A 110 17.64 0.58 7.15
CA ASP A 110 19.04 0.92 6.92
C ASP A 110 19.28 2.45 6.78
N LYS A 111 18.22 3.21 6.54
CA LYS A 111 18.21 4.67 6.44
C LYS A 111 17.53 5.36 7.63
N ASP A 112 17.30 4.66 8.72
CA ASP A 112 16.58 5.14 9.91
C ASP A 112 15.19 5.74 9.58
N LYS A 113 14.53 5.24 8.50
CA LYS A 113 13.20 5.67 8.06
C LYS A 113 12.09 4.65 8.37
N ALA A 114 12.44 3.52 8.96
CA ALA A 114 11.49 2.54 9.49
C ALA A 114 12.07 1.85 10.74
N HIS A 115 11.20 1.55 11.67
CA HIS A 115 11.52 0.80 12.91
C HIS A 115 10.34 -0.10 13.30
N ASP A 116 10.46 -0.85 14.39
CA ASP A 116 9.41 -1.75 14.92
C ASP A 116 8.81 -2.65 13.81
N THR A 117 9.67 -3.29 13.01
CA THR A 117 9.25 -4.09 11.86
C THR A 117 8.64 -5.43 12.28
N TYR A 118 7.68 -5.92 11.47
CA TYR A 118 7.00 -7.20 11.72
C TYR A 118 6.63 -7.89 10.41
N LYS A 119 7.06 -9.16 10.26
CA LYS A 119 6.65 -10.05 9.17
C LYS A 119 5.31 -10.67 9.55
N TYR A 120 4.25 -10.35 8.79
CA TYR A 120 2.89 -10.63 9.23
C TYR A 120 2.11 -11.59 8.34
N ALA A 121 2.58 -11.85 7.12
CA ALA A 121 1.89 -12.75 6.19
C ALA A 121 2.83 -13.29 5.11
N HIS A 122 2.38 -14.36 4.47
CA HIS A 122 2.96 -14.91 3.25
C HIS A 122 1.93 -14.96 2.12
N ASN A 123 2.41 -15.11 0.89
CA ASN A 123 1.57 -15.20 -0.30
C ASN A 123 2.23 -16.08 -1.35
N LYS A 124 1.48 -16.43 -2.40
CA LYS A 124 1.94 -17.18 -3.55
C LYS A 124 1.88 -16.34 -4.81
N LEU A 125 2.79 -16.58 -5.73
CA LEU A 125 2.73 -16.01 -7.07
C LEU A 125 2.03 -17.01 -7.98
N VAL A 126 1.07 -16.56 -8.78
CA VAL A 126 0.34 -17.40 -9.73
C VAL A 126 0.39 -16.78 -11.12
N LEU A 127 0.47 -17.65 -12.14
CA LEU A 127 0.25 -17.28 -13.52
C LEU A 127 -1.26 -17.37 -13.80
N VAL A 128 -1.82 -16.29 -14.31
CA VAL A 128 -3.22 -16.23 -14.73
C VAL A 128 -3.31 -15.95 -16.22
N GLY A 129 -4.38 -16.40 -16.83
CA GLY A 129 -4.75 -16.12 -18.22
C GLY A 129 -6.14 -15.55 -18.32
N ASP A 130 -6.52 -15.11 -19.52
CA ASP A 130 -7.92 -14.79 -19.84
C ASP A 130 -8.83 -15.95 -19.43
N LYS A 131 -10.06 -15.65 -19.07
CA LYS A 131 -11.07 -16.63 -18.63
C LYS A 131 -11.24 -17.82 -19.58
N ASN A 132 -11.14 -17.58 -20.88
CA ASN A 132 -11.35 -18.57 -21.94
C ASN A 132 -10.01 -19.09 -22.49
N SER A 133 -8.88 -18.75 -21.88
CA SER A 133 -7.56 -19.21 -22.32
C SER A 133 -7.42 -20.72 -22.10
N ASP A 134 -6.96 -21.40 -23.12
CA ASP A 134 -6.55 -22.81 -23.11
C ASP A 134 -5.03 -22.99 -22.81
N LYS A 135 -4.33 -21.88 -22.59
CA LYS A 135 -2.89 -21.85 -22.32
C LYS A 135 -2.57 -22.47 -20.95
N SER A 136 -1.51 -23.25 -20.90
CA SER A 136 -1.05 -23.93 -19.70
C SER A 136 0.30 -23.40 -19.18
N SER A 137 0.99 -22.60 -19.99
CA SER A 137 2.33 -22.10 -19.72
C SER A 137 2.60 -20.81 -20.49
N VAL A 138 3.57 -20.04 -20.03
CA VAL A 138 4.09 -18.87 -20.76
C VAL A 138 4.72 -19.27 -22.12
N LYS A 139 5.07 -20.53 -22.30
CA LYS A 139 5.56 -21.08 -23.59
C LYS A 139 4.49 -21.12 -24.69
N ASP A 140 3.23 -21.07 -24.28
CA ASP A 140 2.10 -21.08 -25.22
C ASP A 140 1.79 -19.68 -25.78
N LEU A 141 2.58 -18.66 -25.39
CA LEU A 141 2.48 -17.31 -25.95
C LEU A 141 2.99 -17.26 -27.38
N LYS A 142 2.22 -16.60 -28.22
CA LYS A 142 2.63 -16.23 -29.59
C LYS A 142 3.38 -14.91 -29.59
N ASP A 143 4.12 -14.63 -30.65
CA ASP A 143 4.96 -13.43 -30.78
C ASP A 143 4.22 -12.11 -30.54
N ASN A 144 2.93 -12.03 -30.93
CA ASN A 144 2.10 -10.83 -30.78
C ASN A 144 1.31 -10.77 -29.47
N GLU A 145 1.34 -11.84 -28.66
CA GLU A 145 0.63 -11.90 -27.39
C GLU A 145 1.48 -11.32 -26.25
N LYS A 146 0.84 -10.87 -25.17
CA LYS A 146 1.50 -10.15 -24.07
C LYS A 146 1.40 -10.91 -22.75
N LEU A 147 2.52 -10.86 -22.02
CA LEU A 147 2.65 -11.32 -20.64
C LEU A 147 2.79 -10.10 -19.71
N ALA A 148 1.78 -9.83 -18.91
CA ALA A 148 1.82 -8.73 -17.98
C ALA A 148 2.57 -9.11 -16.70
N ILE A 149 3.53 -8.28 -16.29
CA ILE A 149 4.21 -8.36 -15.01
C ILE A 149 4.31 -6.98 -14.37
N GLY A 150 4.47 -6.91 -13.06
CA GLY A 150 4.81 -5.65 -12.40
C GLY A 150 6.18 -5.13 -12.84
N GLU A 151 6.38 -3.80 -12.82
CA GLU A 151 7.68 -3.20 -13.06
C GLU A 151 8.72 -3.78 -12.08
N VAL A 152 9.74 -4.43 -12.61
CA VAL A 152 10.69 -5.26 -11.83
C VAL A 152 11.42 -4.48 -10.73
N LYS A 153 11.67 -3.19 -10.95
CA LYS A 153 12.40 -2.35 -9.99
C LYS A 153 11.53 -1.89 -8.81
N THR A 154 10.22 -1.77 -9.01
CA THR A 154 9.33 -1.08 -8.07
C THR A 154 8.14 -1.92 -7.59
N VAL A 155 7.86 -3.05 -8.25
CA VAL A 155 6.74 -3.93 -7.92
C VAL A 155 7.25 -5.31 -7.51
N PRO A 156 7.08 -5.74 -6.26
CA PRO A 156 7.59 -7.03 -5.78
C PRO A 156 7.11 -8.21 -6.63
N ALA A 157 5.81 -8.28 -7.00
CA ALA A 157 5.28 -9.33 -7.86
C ALA A 157 6.04 -9.43 -9.20
N GLY A 158 6.40 -8.29 -9.80
CA GLY A 158 7.18 -8.27 -11.04
C GLY A 158 8.60 -8.78 -10.86
N LYS A 159 9.22 -8.48 -9.72
CA LYS A 159 10.53 -9.03 -9.37
C LYS A 159 10.47 -10.56 -9.18
N TYR A 160 9.44 -11.05 -8.48
CA TYR A 160 9.24 -12.49 -8.29
C TYR A 160 8.92 -13.20 -9.61
N ALA A 161 8.10 -12.59 -10.48
CA ALA A 161 7.81 -13.11 -11.81
C ALA A 161 9.08 -13.24 -12.66
N LYS A 162 9.91 -12.20 -12.69
CA LYS A 162 11.20 -12.24 -13.39
C LYS A 162 12.09 -13.33 -12.82
N GLN A 163 12.23 -13.42 -11.50
CA GLN A 163 13.03 -14.46 -10.84
C GLN A 163 12.54 -15.87 -11.21
N TYR A 164 11.23 -16.11 -11.16
CA TYR A 164 10.64 -17.39 -11.58
C TYR A 164 10.98 -17.71 -13.04
N LEU A 165 10.78 -16.76 -13.96
CA LEU A 165 11.08 -16.94 -15.37
C LEU A 165 12.56 -17.22 -15.63
N GLU A 166 13.47 -16.55 -14.90
CA GLU A 166 14.91 -16.79 -14.97
C GLU A 166 15.28 -18.18 -14.41
N ASP A 167 14.73 -18.55 -13.26
CA ASP A 167 14.96 -19.86 -12.63
C ASP A 167 14.47 -21.03 -13.50
N GLN A 168 13.41 -20.80 -14.30
CA GLN A 168 12.88 -21.77 -15.27
C GLN A 168 13.56 -21.71 -16.65
N GLY A 169 14.49 -20.77 -16.87
CA GLY A 169 15.13 -20.56 -18.17
C GLY A 169 14.22 -19.91 -19.24
N LEU A 170 13.07 -19.37 -18.84
CA LEU A 170 12.02 -18.87 -19.74
C LEU A 170 12.12 -17.37 -20.03
N TYR A 171 12.84 -16.61 -19.21
CA TYR A 171 12.88 -15.15 -19.33
C TYR A 171 13.35 -14.68 -20.72
N GLY A 172 14.37 -15.35 -21.30
CA GLY A 172 14.87 -15.04 -22.63
C GLY A 172 13.84 -15.28 -23.74
N GLU A 173 12.98 -16.27 -23.58
CA GLU A 173 11.95 -16.64 -24.56
C GLU A 173 10.78 -15.64 -24.57
N VAL A 174 10.41 -15.08 -23.39
CA VAL A 174 9.21 -14.23 -23.26
C VAL A 174 9.52 -12.74 -23.10
N LYS A 175 10.78 -12.33 -23.06
CA LYS A 175 11.16 -10.93 -22.78
C LYS A 175 10.52 -9.91 -23.72
N ASP A 176 10.32 -10.26 -24.99
CA ASP A 176 9.76 -9.39 -26.02
C ASP A 176 8.21 -9.34 -25.96
N ASN A 177 7.61 -10.28 -25.22
CA ASN A 177 6.17 -10.30 -24.92
C ASN A 177 5.82 -9.50 -23.66
N LEU A 178 6.80 -9.09 -22.84
CA LEU A 178 6.54 -8.46 -21.55
C LEU A 178 5.90 -7.07 -21.70
N VAL A 179 4.85 -6.85 -20.91
CA VAL A 179 4.30 -5.52 -20.63
C VAL A 179 4.36 -5.27 -19.13
N TYR A 180 4.72 -4.05 -18.76
CA TYR A 180 5.00 -3.71 -17.37
C TYR A 180 3.87 -2.87 -16.77
N ALA A 181 3.48 -3.22 -15.54
CA ALA A 181 2.44 -2.53 -14.77
C ALA A 181 3.05 -1.85 -13.53
N LYS A 182 2.45 -0.74 -13.12
CA LYS A 182 2.91 0.04 -11.94
C LYS A 182 2.66 -0.66 -10.60
N ASP A 183 1.74 -1.62 -10.57
CA ASP A 183 1.41 -2.46 -9.42
C ASP A 183 0.74 -3.77 -9.86
N VAL A 184 0.55 -4.71 -8.93
CA VAL A 184 0.01 -6.04 -9.24
C VAL A 184 -1.48 -6.01 -9.59
N LYS A 185 -2.27 -5.10 -9.05
CA LYS A 185 -3.69 -4.96 -9.41
C LYS A 185 -3.84 -4.49 -10.86
N GLN A 186 -2.91 -3.68 -11.36
CA GLN A 186 -2.88 -3.29 -12.77
C GLN A 186 -2.52 -4.48 -13.66
N VAL A 187 -1.64 -5.40 -13.22
CA VAL A 187 -1.37 -6.66 -13.95
C VAL A 187 -2.64 -7.45 -14.13
N LEU A 188 -3.38 -7.70 -13.03
CA LEU A 188 -4.66 -8.41 -13.08
C LEU A 188 -5.64 -7.73 -14.04
N ASN A 189 -5.75 -6.40 -13.96
CA ASN A 189 -6.65 -5.63 -14.84
C ASN A 189 -6.27 -5.76 -16.32
N TYR A 190 -4.98 -5.85 -16.67
CA TYR A 190 -4.57 -6.07 -18.06
C TYR A 190 -5.08 -7.41 -18.59
N VAL A 191 -5.00 -8.48 -17.80
CA VAL A 191 -5.51 -9.79 -18.19
C VAL A 191 -7.05 -9.78 -18.24
N GLU A 192 -7.73 -9.25 -17.23
CA GLU A 192 -9.19 -9.14 -17.18
C GLU A 192 -9.79 -8.35 -18.36
N LYS A 193 -9.04 -7.42 -18.92
CA LYS A 193 -9.46 -6.55 -20.04
C LYS A 193 -8.98 -7.05 -21.41
N GLY A 194 -8.24 -8.16 -21.47
CA GLY A 194 -7.64 -8.66 -22.69
C GLY A 194 -6.51 -7.80 -23.26
N ASN A 195 -5.89 -6.94 -22.42
CA ASN A 195 -4.70 -6.16 -22.78
C ASN A 195 -3.41 -6.99 -22.66
N ALA A 196 -3.48 -8.13 -22.01
CA ALA A 196 -2.45 -9.16 -21.96
C ALA A 196 -3.13 -10.53 -21.90
N GLU A 197 -2.52 -11.52 -22.57
CA GLU A 197 -3.02 -12.90 -22.59
C GLU A 197 -2.84 -13.59 -21.25
N MET A 198 -1.72 -13.29 -20.60
CA MET A 198 -1.37 -13.83 -19.30
C MET A 198 -0.72 -12.77 -18.41
N GLY A 199 -0.68 -13.06 -17.11
CA GLY A 199 0.01 -12.20 -16.15
C GLY A 199 0.39 -12.93 -14.88
N PHE A 200 1.39 -12.41 -14.18
CA PHE A 200 1.77 -12.89 -12.85
C PHE A 200 1.19 -11.98 -11.78
N VAL A 201 0.36 -12.56 -10.92
CA VAL A 201 -0.30 -11.89 -9.79
C VAL A 201 -0.10 -12.69 -8.50
N TYR A 202 -0.49 -12.16 -7.37
CA TYR A 202 -0.58 -12.97 -6.15
C TYR A 202 -1.88 -13.78 -6.11
N GLU A 203 -1.86 -14.94 -5.46
CA GLU A 203 -3.06 -15.75 -5.26
C GLU A 203 -4.18 -14.93 -4.61
N THR A 204 -3.85 -14.10 -3.62
CA THR A 204 -4.82 -13.23 -2.95
C THR A 204 -5.46 -12.18 -3.86
N ASP A 205 -4.82 -11.81 -4.99
CA ASP A 205 -5.38 -10.85 -5.95
C ASP A 205 -6.58 -11.41 -6.72
N LEU A 206 -6.72 -12.74 -6.75
CA LEU A 206 -7.84 -13.43 -7.37
C LEU A 206 -9.14 -13.34 -6.56
N TYR A 207 -9.08 -12.79 -5.36
CA TYR A 207 -10.24 -12.68 -4.48
C TYR A 207 -10.60 -11.21 -4.26
N THR A 208 -11.89 -10.90 -4.44
CA THR A 208 -12.49 -9.62 -4.07
C THR A 208 -13.61 -9.91 -3.07
N ASP A 209 -13.61 -9.23 -1.94
CA ASP A 209 -14.53 -9.51 -0.83
C ASP A 209 -14.62 -11.02 -0.51
N LYS A 210 -13.48 -11.71 -0.47
CA LYS A 210 -13.31 -13.16 -0.19
C LYS A 210 -13.89 -14.10 -1.27
N LYS A 211 -14.35 -13.57 -2.40
CA LYS A 211 -14.86 -14.36 -3.52
C LYS A 211 -13.83 -14.40 -4.65
N LYS A 212 -13.52 -15.61 -5.13
CA LYS A 212 -12.63 -15.78 -6.27
C LYS A 212 -13.26 -15.16 -7.52
N THR A 213 -12.47 -14.40 -8.28
CA THR A 213 -12.91 -13.81 -9.55
C THR A 213 -13.18 -14.91 -10.57
N ASP A 214 -14.18 -14.67 -11.43
CA ASP A 214 -14.48 -15.51 -12.59
C ASP A 214 -14.02 -14.89 -13.91
N LYS A 215 -13.25 -13.79 -13.83
CA LYS A 215 -12.80 -13.03 -15.00
C LYS A 215 -11.48 -13.52 -15.59
N VAL A 216 -10.70 -14.23 -14.79
CA VAL A 216 -9.44 -14.84 -15.22
C VAL A 216 -9.39 -16.29 -14.80
N ASN A 217 -8.59 -17.08 -15.53
CA ASN A 217 -8.27 -18.46 -15.20
C ASN A 217 -6.91 -18.51 -14.52
N GLU A 218 -6.83 -19.13 -13.33
CA GLU A 218 -5.57 -19.45 -12.69
C GLU A 218 -4.94 -20.65 -13.42
N ILE A 219 -3.80 -20.43 -14.05
CA ILE A 219 -3.11 -21.45 -14.86
C ILE A 219 -2.27 -22.34 -13.95
N LYS A 220 -1.41 -21.74 -13.12
CA LYS A 220 -0.54 -22.48 -12.21
C LYS A 220 0.12 -21.58 -11.17
N GLU A 221 0.53 -22.17 -10.05
CA GLU A 221 1.43 -21.52 -9.10
C GLU A 221 2.85 -21.40 -9.71
N ALA A 222 3.46 -20.24 -9.53
CA ALA A 222 4.87 -20.01 -9.85
C ALA A 222 5.71 -20.29 -8.60
N GLU A 223 6.14 -21.53 -8.44
CA GLU A 223 6.92 -21.96 -7.28
C GLU A 223 8.24 -21.20 -7.18
N LEU A 224 8.43 -20.51 -6.06
CA LEU A 224 9.62 -19.73 -5.77
C LEU A 224 10.48 -20.45 -4.73
N LYS A 225 11.81 -20.32 -4.83
CA LYS A 225 12.78 -20.91 -3.88
C LYS A 225 12.61 -20.38 -2.44
N LYS A 226 12.01 -19.21 -2.27
CA LYS A 226 11.72 -18.59 -0.97
C LYS A 226 10.29 -18.09 -0.96
N PRO A 227 9.59 -18.18 0.19
CA PRO A 227 8.23 -17.68 0.29
C PRO A 227 8.18 -16.17 0.10
N ILE A 228 7.10 -15.69 -0.47
CA ILE A 228 6.77 -14.26 -0.53
C ILE A 228 6.35 -13.84 0.88
N THR A 229 7.13 -12.98 1.51
CA THR A 229 6.91 -12.54 2.89
C THR A 229 6.54 -11.06 2.89
N TYR A 230 5.39 -10.76 3.48
CA TYR A 230 4.94 -9.39 3.74
C TYR A 230 5.49 -8.90 5.06
N GLU A 231 6.01 -7.68 5.05
CA GLU A 231 6.56 -7.04 6.25
C GLU A 231 6.03 -5.61 6.37
N ALA A 232 5.72 -5.20 7.59
CA ALA A 232 5.35 -3.84 7.93
C ALA A 232 6.41 -3.20 8.82
N GLY A 233 6.51 -1.88 8.77
CA GLY A 233 7.37 -1.08 9.66
C GLY A 233 6.73 0.26 9.97
N VAL A 234 6.98 0.78 11.16
CA VAL A 234 6.60 2.13 11.59
C VAL A 234 7.53 3.13 10.90
N THR A 235 6.98 4.20 10.33
CA THR A 235 7.71 5.23 9.59
C THR A 235 7.51 6.64 10.18
N SER A 236 6.90 6.76 11.36
CA SER A 236 6.71 8.01 12.11
C SER A 236 6.77 7.75 13.62
N ASP A 237 6.90 8.81 14.42
CA ASP A 237 6.89 8.72 15.89
C ASP A 237 5.48 8.70 16.50
N LYS A 238 4.42 8.62 15.67
CA LYS A 238 3.05 8.61 16.18
C LYS A 238 2.76 7.34 17.00
N LYS A 239 2.19 7.53 18.19
CA LYS A 239 1.70 6.43 19.04
C LYS A 239 0.73 5.53 18.28
N LEU A 240 -0.14 6.12 17.46
CA LEU A 240 -1.13 5.40 16.66
C LEU A 240 -0.51 4.43 15.65
N ALA A 241 0.68 4.74 15.10
CA ALA A 241 1.40 3.83 14.22
C ALA A 241 1.86 2.56 14.97
N LYS A 242 2.33 2.72 16.21
CA LYS A 242 2.69 1.57 17.06
C LYS A 242 1.45 0.75 17.44
N GLU A 243 0.35 1.40 17.76
CA GLU A 243 -0.94 0.74 18.06
C GLU A 243 -1.46 -0.07 16.85
N TRP A 244 -1.28 0.43 15.62
CA TRP A 244 -1.56 -0.33 14.41
C TRP A 244 -0.67 -1.57 14.28
N MET A 245 0.63 -1.44 14.55
CA MET A 245 1.56 -2.59 14.52
C MET A 245 1.22 -3.64 15.57
N ASP A 246 0.80 -3.22 16.77
CA ASP A 246 0.38 -4.14 17.83
C ASP A 246 -0.95 -4.83 17.47
N PHE A 247 -1.88 -4.11 16.87
CA PHE A 247 -3.09 -4.70 16.28
C PHE A 247 -2.74 -5.73 15.21
N LEU A 248 -1.81 -5.42 14.29
CA LEU A 248 -1.41 -6.33 13.22
C LEU A 248 -0.82 -7.66 13.75
N LYS A 249 -0.20 -7.65 14.94
CA LYS A 249 0.29 -8.86 15.65
C LYS A 249 -0.82 -9.66 16.32
N SER A 250 -1.99 -9.07 16.51
CA SER A 250 -3.10 -9.69 17.25
C SER A 250 -3.70 -10.90 16.54
N LYS A 251 -4.37 -11.76 17.31
CA LYS A 251 -5.14 -12.88 16.76
C LYS A 251 -6.22 -12.41 15.78
N LYS A 252 -6.90 -11.30 16.08
CA LYS A 252 -7.96 -10.73 15.22
C LYS A 252 -7.43 -10.35 13.83
N ALA A 253 -6.29 -9.66 13.75
CA ALA A 253 -5.68 -9.28 12.48
C ALA A 253 -5.22 -10.53 11.70
N LYS A 254 -4.63 -11.51 12.37
CA LYS A 254 -4.22 -12.78 11.76
C LYS A 254 -5.41 -13.57 11.20
N ASP A 255 -6.52 -13.62 11.93
CA ASP A 255 -7.73 -14.29 11.48
C ASP A 255 -8.30 -13.58 10.23
N ILE A 256 -8.33 -12.23 10.22
CA ILE A 256 -8.74 -11.45 9.04
C ILE A 256 -7.82 -11.73 7.84
N LEU A 257 -6.49 -11.72 8.03
CA LEU A 257 -5.56 -12.02 6.95
C LEU A 257 -5.82 -13.40 6.35
N LYS A 258 -6.04 -14.43 7.18
CA LYS A 258 -6.40 -15.79 6.71
C LYS A 258 -7.71 -15.82 5.94
N GLU A 259 -8.73 -15.08 6.39
CA GLU A 259 -10.01 -14.97 5.69
C GLU A 259 -9.87 -14.34 4.29
N TYR A 260 -8.81 -13.55 4.08
CA TYR A 260 -8.45 -12.96 2.78
C TYR A 260 -7.34 -13.75 2.07
N HIS A 261 -7.19 -15.04 2.42
CA HIS A 261 -6.30 -16.01 1.75
C HIS A 261 -4.81 -15.73 1.91
N PHE A 262 -4.39 -14.92 2.88
CA PHE A 262 -2.98 -14.82 3.24
C PHE A 262 -2.58 -16.01 4.13
N GLU A 263 -1.38 -16.52 3.93
CA GLU A 263 -0.74 -17.48 4.83
C GLU A 263 -0.08 -16.73 6.02
N ILE A 264 -0.16 -17.31 7.25
CA ILE A 264 0.34 -16.68 8.48
C ILE A 264 1.41 -17.56 9.13
#